data_407af05d53ca98d034cbce30266696e2
#
_entry.id   407af05d53ca98d034cbce30266696e2
#
_cell.length_a   1.000
_cell.length_b   1.000
_cell.length_c   1.000
_cell.angle_alpha   90.00
_cell.angle_beta   90.00
_cell.angle_gamma   90.00
#
_symmetry.space_group_name_H-M   'P 1'
#
loop_
_entity.id
_entity.type
_entity.pdbx_description
1 polymer ?
#
loop_
_entity_poly.entity_id
_entity_poly.type
_entity_poly.pdbx_seq_one_letter_code
_entity_poly.pdbx_strand_id
1 'polypeptide(L)'
;SMAYMRLGDLLIAAGAITQEQLEEALTIQKQKKERLGDVLIESNIITERQLIEALQMQLGVDFIDLTAISIPLELAKFVPRAIAKKYNVVPVKLVKDELFVAMSDPLNFVAQEEIKAASHKRVVPMISTRRATEQAIGTLYGSEGTARAIEEMKREVGTSTPDIVPVQMNQTDAGNASAAPTIRFVNSVIERAFLERASDIHLEPQEGEMVVRMRIDGILRKILTVPANLQSNVISRLKIMGGMNISERKIPQDGRAMVQVRHHEIDLRISSMPTIYGEKIVLRLLDKSGHTITKQSIGLEGTDLQKYDALLKNSSGVILIVGPTGSGKSTTMCAMLQELANEETNLMTLEDPVEYNIPGVNQCQINEKTGMTFAAGLRAILRQDPDVISVGEIRDGETGAIAIRAAITGHLVLSTLHTNDAVSAIDRLVDIGVEPYLISSALRGVISQRLVRKVCPHCKKAYRPEAEELAMLGLPEDANVQFYRGEGCQECYHTGYKGRRAVFEIFMLNGRIRRMVTEGAKYDALLRAAVETNFVTMRENCRNLVLRGEISAAEAARAINSTAD
;
A
#
# COMPACT_ATOMS: atom_id res chain seq x y z
N SER A 1 9.29 8.30 43.83
CA SER A 1 9.29 9.13 42.58
C SER A 1 9.92 8.32 41.47
N MET A 2 9.11 7.78 40.59
CA MET A 2 9.63 7.22 39.33
C MET A 2 10.20 8.38 38.51
N ALA A 3 11.52 8.38 38.39
CA ALA A 3 12.17 9.33 37.50
C ALA A 3 11.61 9.15 36.10
N TYR A 4 11.26 10.24 35.45
CA TYR A 4 10.77 10.28 34.06
C TYR A 4 11.88 9.73 33.16
N MET A 5 11.76 8.47 32.74
CA MET A 5 12.70 7.87 31.80
C MET A 5 12.17 8.12 30.37
N ARG A 6 13.06 8.59 29.50
CA ARG A 6 12.74 8.78 28.09
C ARG A 6 12.69 7.42 27.37
N LEU A 7 11.92 7.33 26.30
CA LEU A 7 11.79 6.10 25.51
C LEU A 7 13.15 5.52 25.10
N GLY A 8 14.09 6.36 24.64
CA GLY A 8 15.42 5.92 24.25
C GLY A 8 16.18 5.25 25.38
N ASP A 9 16.10 5.81 26.59
CA ASP A 9 16.77 5.27 27.77
C ASP A 9 16.18 3.91 28.19
N LEU A 10 14.86 3.76 28.08
CA LEU A 10 14.18 2.49 28.33
C LEU A 10 14.60 1.40 27.34
N LEU A 11 14.72 1.74 26.07
CA LEU A 11 15.14 0.79 25.03
C LEU A 11 16.59 0.35 25.18
N ILE A 12 17.48 1.26 25.60
CA ILE A 12 18.88 0.93 25.93
C ILE A 12 18.92 0.01 27.14
N ALA A 13 18.17 0.33 28.19
CA ALA A 13 18.10 -0.48 29.42
C ALA A 13 17.58 -1.90 29.15
N ALA A 14 16.64 -2.03 28.20
CA ALA A 14 16.11 -3.31 27.76
C ALA A 14 17.05 -4.08 26.80
N GLY A 15 18.15 -3.47 26.37
CA GLY A 15 19.06 -4.07 25.39
C GLY A 15 18.52 -4.13 23.97
N ALA A 16 17.44 -3.41 23.68
CA ALA A 16 16.80 -3.41 22.36
C ALA A 16 17.57 -2.59 21.32
N ILE A 17 18.24 -1.53 21.76
CA ILE A 17 19.07 -0.66 20.91
C ILE A 17 20.38 -0.31 21.62
N THR A 18 21.36 0.12 20.83
CA THR A 18 22.63 0.67 21.32
C THR A 18 22.57 2.20 21.43
N GLN A 19 23.52 2.79 22.16
CA GLN A 19 23.63 4.24 22.25
C GLN A 19 23.84 4.90 20.88
N GLU A 20 24.64 4.28 20.02
CA GLU A 20 24.91 4.76 18.65
C GLU A 20 23.64 4.76 17.80
N GLN A 21 22.85 3.70 17.88
CA GLN A 21 21.56 3.60 17.19
C GLN A 21 20.58 4.66 17.67
N LEU A 22 20.55 4.96 18.96
CA LEU A 22 19.72 6.03 19.51
C LEU A 22 20.14 7.40 18.98
N GLU A 23 21.42 7.70 18.95
CA GLU A 23 21.93 8.98 18.43
C GLU A 23 21.61 9.16 16.95
N GLU A 24 21.74 8.12 16.14
CA GLU A 24 21.35 8.10 14.75
C GLU A 24 19.86 8.37 14.57
N ALA A 25 19.02 7.68 15.33
CA ALA A 25 17.57 7.85 15.29
C ALA A 25 17.13 9.26 15.75
N LEU A 26 17.78 9.83 16.75
CA LEU A 26 17.50 11.20 17.21
C LEU A 26 17.86 12.24 16.14
N THR A 27 18.93 12.01 15.38
CA THR A 27 19.32 12.88 14.27
C THR A 27 18.24 12.86 13.17
N ILE A 28 17.75 11.68 12.82
CA ILE A 28 16.66 11.51 11.83
C ILE A 28 15.37 12.16 12.35
N GLN A 29 15.06 11.99 13.63
CA GLN A 29 13.87 12.56 14.27
C GLN A 29 13.84 14.09 14.14
N LYS A 30 14.95 14.76 14.34
CA LYS A 30 15.05 16.22 14.20
C LYS A 30 14.75 16.70 12.80
N GLN A 31 15.11 15.92 11.79
CA GLN A 31 14.86 16.25 10.38
C GLN A 31 13.42 15.99 9.96
N LYS A 32 12.83 14.87 10.41
CA LYS A 32 11.49 14.42 9.98
C LYS A 32 10.35 14.85 10.88
N LYS A 33 10.62 15.32 12.10
CA LYS A 33 9.62 15.67 13.13
C LYS A 33 8.65 14.51 13.47
N GLU A 34 9.15 13.30 13.42
CA GLU A 34 8.43 12.08 13.78
C GLU A 34 8.72 11.66 15.22
N ARG A 35 7.94 10.70 15.74
CA ARG A 35 8.20 10.13 17.06
C ARG A 35 9.40 9.18 17.02
N LEU A 36 10.18 9.11 18.08
CA LEU A 36 11.39 8.27 18.16
C LEU A 36 11.08 6.80 17.86
N GLY A 37 10.01 6.25 18.42
CA GLY A 37 9.61 4.86 18.17
C GLY A 37 9.34 4.58 16.69
N ASP A 38 8.68 5.50 16.02
CA ASP A 38 8.38 5.38 14.59
C ASP A 38 9.66 5.44 13.74
N VAL A 39 10.58 6.34 14.07
CA VAL A 39 11.88 6.45 13.40
C VAL A 39 12.69 5.16 13.54
N LEU A 40 12.73 4.58 14.74
CA LEU A 40 13.45 3.32 15.00
C LEU A 40 12.87 2.15 14.19
N ILE A 41 11.55 2.08 14.08
CA ILE A 41 10.87 1.03 13.30
C ILE A 41 11.07 1.24 11.81
N GLU A 42 10.88 2.44 11.31
CA GLU A 42 11.06 2.77 9.89
C GLU A 42 12.51 2.60 9.41
N SER A 43 13.47 2.87 10.28
CA SER A 43 14.90 2.68 10.01
C SER A 43 15.36 1.23 10.17
N ASN A 44 14.46 0.30 10.45
CA ASN A 44 14.74 -1.12 10.69
C ASN A 44 15.75 -1.38 11.85
N ILE A 45 15.86 -0.48 12.78
CA ILE A 45 16.72 -0.65 13.98
C ILE A 45 16.07 -1.63 14.93
N ILE A 46 14.77 -1.51 15.13
CA ILE A 46 13.95 -2.47 15.88
C ILE A 46 12.65 -2.77 15.14
N THR A 47 12.03 -3.90 15.48
CA THR A 47 10.68 -4.22 15.04
C THR A 47 9.67 -3.62 16.03
N GLU A 48 8.43 -3.43 15.58
CA GLU A 48 7.34 -2.99 16.45
C GLU A 48 7.13 -3.95 17.63
N ARG A 49 7.26 -5.25 17.38
CA ARG A 49 7.19 -6.28 18.42
C ARG A 49 8.27 -6.12 19.48
N GLN A 50 9.51 -5.86 19.06
CA GLN A 50 10.62 -5.62 19.99
C GLN A 50 10.41 -4.37 20.84
N LEU A 51 9.85 -3.31 20.25
CA LEU A 51 9.49 -2.10 20.97
C LEU A 51 8.44 -2.38 22.05
N ILE A 52 7.39 -3.11 21.70
CA ILE A 52 6.32 -3.49 22.63
C ILE A 52 6.87 -4.35 23.77
N GLU A 53 7.64 -5.38 23.48
CA GLU A 53 8.24 -6.27 24.47
C GLU A 53 9.14 -5.50 25.45
N ALA A 54 9.95 -4.59 24.95
CA ALA A 54 10.81 -3.75 25.78
C ALA A 54 10.00 -2.84 26.71
N LEU A 55 8.94 -2.22 26.22
CA LEU A 55 8.05 -1.37 27.01
C LEU A 55 7.29 -2.16 28.08
N GLN A 56 6.79 -3.34 27.74
CA GLN A 56 6.13 -4.22 28.71
C GLN A 56 7.08 -4.59 29.86
N MET A 57 8.30 -4.98 29.51
CA MET A 57 9.29 -5.41 30.48
C MET A 57 9.73 -4.27 31.41
N GLN A 58 9.90 -3.07 30.89
CA GLN A 58 10.38 -1.92 31.65
C GLN A 58 9.30 -1.18 32.44
N LEU A 59 8.08 -1.14 31.92
CA LEU A 59 6.99 -0.37 32.51
C LEU A 59 5.96 -1.21 33.27
N GLY A 60 5.97 -2.53 33.08
CA GLY A 60 4.95 -3.43 33.66
C GLY A 60 3.55 -3.16 33.15
N VAL A 61 3.40 -2.61 31.95
CA VAL A 61 2.12 -2.29 31.30
C VAL A 61 1.75 -3.42 30.35
N ASP A 62 0.48 -3.88 30.41
CA ASP A 62 0.02 -4.96 29.56
C ASP A 62 -0.15 -4.50 28.09
N PHE A 63 0.14 -5.41 27.17
CA PHE A 63 -0.16 -5.25 25.77
C PHE A 63 -1.58 -5.68 25.48
N ILE A 64 -2.28 -4.94 24.60
CA ILE A 64 -3.58 -5.32 24.09
C ILE A 64 -3.57 -5.37 22.57
N ASP A 65 -4.06 -6.48 22.02
CA ASP A 65 -4.32 -6.60 20.59
C ASP A 65 -5.71 -6.03 20.29
N LEU A 66 -5.75 -4.78 19.85
CA LEU A 66 -7.00 -4.07 19.52
C LEU A 66 -7.75 -4.71 18.34
N THR A 67 -7.08 -5.54 17.57
CA THR A 67 -7.66 -6.20 16.41
C THR A 67 -8.45 -7.45 16.80
N ALA A 68 -8.16 -8.01 17.98
CA ALA A 68 -8.83 -9.19 18.51
C ALA A 68 -10.10 -8.88 19.34
N ILE A 69 -10.38 -7.60 19.61
CA ILE A 69 -11.50 -7.16 20.43
C ILE A 69 -12.43 -6.20 19.70
N SER A 70 -13.66 -6.12 20.18
CA SER A 70 -14.62 -5.11 19.75
C SER A 70 -14.81 -4.11 20.90
N ILE A 71 -14.57 -2.83 20.63
CA ILE A 71 -14.71 -1.78 21.64
C ILE A 71 -16.17 -1.33 21.68
N PRO A 72 -16.84 -1.37 22.86
CA PRO A 72 -18.19 -0.86 22.99
C PRO A 72 -18.27 0.64 22.63
N LEU A 73 -19.22 1.00 21.79
CA LEU A 73 -19.41 2.39 21.33
C LEU A 73 -19.65 3.37 22.50
N GLU A 74 -20.23 2.89 23.59
CA GLU A 74 -20.51 3.67 24.80
C GLU A 74 -19.24 4.26 25.44
N LEU A 75 -18.09 3.63 25.24
CA LEU A 75 -16.83 4.09 25.81
C LEU A 75 -16.31 5.37 25.16
N ALA A 76 -16.78 5.70 23.97
CA ALA A 76 -16.38 6.93 23.27
C ALA A 76 -16.66 8.21 24.07
N LYS A 77 -17.67 8.19 24.95
CA LYS A 77 -18.02 9.33 25.81
C LYS A 77 -16.94 9.67 26.84
N PHE A 78 -16.12 8.69 27.24
CA PHE A 78 -15.08 8.90 28.26
C PHE A 78 -13.82 9.55 27.72
N VAL A 79 -13.53 9.33 26.45
CA VAL A 79 -12.36 9.93 25.77
C VAL A 79 -12.85 10.71 24.57
N PRO A 80 -12.87 12.05 24.64
CA PRO A 80 -13.27 12.87 23.50
C PRO A 80 -12.44 12.56 22.25
N ARG A 81 -13.07 12.60 21.08
CA ARG A 81 -12.39 12.34 19.79
C ARG A 81 -11.12 13.17 19.61
N ALA A 82 -11.13 14.45 20.01
CA ALA A 82 -9.98 15.33 19.91
C ALA A 82 -8.78 14.79 20.70
N ILE A 83 -9.00 14.29 21.91
CA ILE A 83 -7.97 13.69 22.77
C ILE A 83 -7.48 12.38 22.15
N ALA A 84 -8.40 11.54 21.69
CA ALA A 84 -8.06 10.25 21.06
C ALA A 84 -7.13 10.44 19.85
N LYS A 85 -7.46 11.37 18.97
CA LYS A 85 -6.66 11.68 17.78
C LYS A 85 -5.33 12.35 18.11
N LYS A 86 -5.35 13.31 19.03
CA LYS A 86 -4.16 14.08 19.41
C LYS A 86 -3.06 13.19 19.98
N TYR A 87 -3.43 12.24 20.82
CA TYR A 87 -2.49 11.39 21.54
C TYR A 87 -2.41 9.94 21.04
N ASN A 88 -3.21 9.59 20.05
CA ASN A 88 -3.34 8.24 19.54
C ASN A 88 -3.67 7.24 20.66
N VAL A 89 -4.80 7.48 21.30
CA VAL A 89 -5.32 6.69 22.42
C VAL A 89 -6.77 6.31 22.20
N VAL A 90 -7.19 5.17 22.72
CA VAL A 90 -8.57 4.70 22.60
C VAL A 90 -9.01 3.99 23.87
N PRO A 91 -10.24 4.24 24.39
CA PRO A 91 -10.75 3.50 25.54
C PRO A 91 -11.08 2.07 25.13
N VAL A 92 -10.77 1.11 25.98
CA VAL A 92 -10.92 -0.32 25.68
C VAL A 92 -12.01 -0.97 26.51
N LYS A 93 -11.99 -0.71 27.81
CA LYS A 93 -12.97 -1.24 28.77
C LYS A 93 -13.07 -0.39 30.01
N LEU A 94 -14.18 -0.46 30.68
CA LEU A 94 -14.42 0.15 31.98
C LEU A 94 -14.73 -0.94 32.99
N VAL A 95 -13.95 -1.04 34.03
CA VAL A 95 -14.17 -1.96 35.14
C VAL A 95 -14.25 -1.15 36.42
N LYS A 96 -15.45 -1.07 37.00
CA LYS A 96 -15.74 -0.21 38.17
C LYS A 96 -15.40 1.26 37.85
N ASP A 97 -14.41 1.83 38.51
CA ASP A 97 -13.96 3.20 38.32
C ASP A 97 -12.64 3.31 37.51
N GLU A 98 -12.19 2.20 36.95
CA GLU A 98 -10.97 2.12 36.15
C GLU A 98 -11.29 2.06 34.66
N LEU A 99 -10.82 3.07 33.92
CA LEU A 99 -10.88 3.12 32.46
C LEU A 99 -9.57 2.62 31.89
N PHE A 100 -9.62 1.48 31.20
CA PHE A 100 -8.48 0.93 30.48
C PHE A 100 -8.36 1.60 29.14
N VAL A 101 -7.20 2.19 28.86
CA VAL A 101 -6.94 2.98 27.66
C VAL A 101 -5.74 2.39 26.90
N ALA A 102 -5.97 2.00 25.65
CA ALA A 102 -4.89 1.58 24.78
C ALA A 102 -4.16 2.81 24.25
N MET A 103 -2.85 2.80 24.36
CA MET A 103 -1.96 3.91 23.98
C MET A 103 -0.81 3.39 23.15
N SER A 104 -0.49 4.09 22.06
CA SER A 104 0.72 3.79 21.30
C SER A 104 1.99 4.28 22.02
N ASP A 105 1.84 5.30 22.88
CA ASP A 105 2.91 5.82 23.75
C ASP A 105 2.42 5.83 25.20
N PRO A 106 2.67 4.74 25.96
CA PRO A 106 2.23 4.65 27.35
C PRO A 106 3.02 5.57 28.29
N LEU A 107 4.10 6.20 27.83
CA LEU A 107 4.86 7.21 28.58
C LEU A 107 4.23 8.60 28.50
N ASN A 108 3.21 8.79 27.72
CA ASN A 108 2.54 10.08 27.60
C ASN A 108 1.60 10.33 28.78
N PHE A 109 2.18 10.82 29.89
CA PHE A 109 1.43 11.12 31.12
C PHE A 109 0.49 12.31 30.95
N VAL A 110 0.78 13.23 30.04
CA VAL A 110 -0.11 14.36 29.72
C VAL A 110 -1.42 13.83 29.14
N ALA A 111 -1.36 12.88 28.23
CA ALA A 111 -2.54 12.23 27.68
C ALA A 111 -3.36 11.55 28.77
N GLN A 112 -2.71 10.83 29.68
CA GLN A 112 -3.37 10.14 30.79
C GLN A 112 -4.09 11.14 31.72
N GLU A 113 -3.47 12.26 32.04
CA GLU A 113 -4.09 13.29 32.87
C GLU A 113 -5.28 13.97 32.18
N GLU A 114 -5.18 14.26 30.88
CA GLU A 114 -6.30 14.83 30.12
C GLU A 114 -7.48 13.85 30.04
N ILE A 115 -7.22 12.55 29.88
CA ILE A 115 -8.26 11.52 29.88
C ILE A 115 -8.91 11.41 31.26
N LYS A 116 -8.11 11.45 32.31
CA LYS A 116 -8.61 11.43 33.69
C LYS A 116 -9.54 12.63 33.96
N ALA A 117 -9.13 13.82 33.53
CA ALA A 117 -9.94 15.03 33.70
C ALA A 117 -11.26 14.96 32.90
N ALA A 118 -11.24 14.43 31.67
CA ALA A 118 -12.41 14.31 30.83
C ALA A 118 -13.37 13.19 31.26
N SER A 119 -12.83 12.06 31.71
CA SER A 119 -13.64 10.88 32.05
C SER A 119 -14.07 10.80 33.51
N HIS A 120 -13.39 11.51 34.40
CA HIS A 120 -13.50 11.36 35.87
C HIS A 120 -13.27 9.93 36.34
N LYS A 121 -12.45 9.18 35.60
CA LYS A 121 -12.10 7.79 35.89
C LYS A 121 -10.60 7.66 36.12
N ARG A 122 -10.22 6.63 36.86
CA ARG A 122 -8.82 6.25 36.99
C ARG A 122 -8.37 5.60 35.68
N VAL A 123 -7.31 6.14 35.09
CA VAL A 123 -6.78 5.64 33.81
C VAL A 123 -5.78 4.52 34.06
N VAL A 124 -6.00 3.37 33.42
CA VAL A 124 -5.06 2.24 33.39
C VAL A 124 -4.53 2.13 31.97
N PRO A 125 -3.29 2.51 31.71
CA PRO A 125 -2.73 2.45 30.36
C PRO A 125 -2.42 1.02 29.94
N MET A 126 -2.62 0.73 28.66
CA MET A 126 -2.22 -0.51 27.99
C MET A 126 -1.43 -0.14 26.75
N ILE A 127 -0.50 -0.98 26.34
CA ILE A 127 0.30 -0.75 25.13
C ILE A 127 -0.43 -1.33 23.93
N SER A 128 -0.54 -0.56 22.88
CA SER A 128 -1.05 -1.01 21.58
C SER A 128 -0.12 -0.54 20.46
N THR A 129 -0.19 -1.20 19.31
CA THR A 129 0.52 -0.72 18.13
C THR A 129 -0.10 0.59 17.65
N ARG A 130 0.70 1.49 17.12
CA ARG A 130 0.21 2.76 16.59
C ARG A 130 -0.86 2.56 15.52
N ARG A 131 -0.63 1.64 14.60
CA ARG A 131 -1.54 1.31 13.52
C ARG A 131 -2.88 0.76 14.02
N ALA A 132 -2.84 -0.20 14.95
CA ALA A 132 -4.05 -0.77 15.54
C ALA A 132 -4.85 0.28 16.31
N THR A 133 -4.17 1.18 17.03
CA THR A 133 -4.81 2.28 17.74
C THR A 133 -5.47 3.26 16.77
N GLU A 134 -4.80 3.64 15.69
CA GLU A 134 -5.36 4.51 14.65
C GLU A 134 -6.61 3.90 13.99
N GLN A 135 -6.58 2.60 13.69
CA GLN A 135 -7.73 1.89 13.16
C GLN A 135 -8.89 1.84 14.17
N ALA A 136 -8.59 1.56 15.43
CA ALA A 136 -9.60 1.53 16.49
C ALA A 136 -10.25 2.90 16.70
N ILE A 137 -9.48 3.99 16.63
CA ILE A 137 -9.99 5.36 16.69
C ILE A 137 -10.90 5.61 15.49
N GLY A 138 -10.48 5.24 14.29
CA GLY A 138 -11.29 5.37 13.07
C GLY A 138 -12.60 4.62 13.16
N THR A 139 -12.61 3.41 13.73
CA THR A 139 -13.80 2.60 13.92
C THR A 139 -14.73 3.17 15.01
N LEU A 140 -14.18 3.52 16.16
CA LEU A 140 -14.98 3.98 17.30
C LEU A 140 -15.59 5.37 17.07
N TYR A 141 -14.78 6.33 16.61
CA TYR A 141 -15.20 7.72 16.43
C TYR A 141 -15.60 8.07 15.00
N GLY A 142 -15.08 7.35 14.02
CA GLY A 142 -15.43 7.55 12.62
C GLY A 142 -16.88 7.20 12.33
N SER A 143 -17.37 6.10 12.90
CA SER A 143 -18.78 5.71 12.79
C SER A 143 -19.71 6.72 13.47
N GLU A 144 -19.34 7.24 14.64
CA GLU A 144 -20.08 8.30 15.32
C GLU A 144 -20.08 9.60 14.53
N GLY A 145 -18.93 10.03 14.03
CA GLY A 145 -18.80 11.27 13.24
C GLY A 145 -19.59 11.20 11.95
N THR A 146 -19.56 10.06 11.27
CA THR A 146 -20.32 9.81 10.05
C THR A 146 -21.82 9.74 10.32
N ALA A 147 -22.23 8.98 11.35
CA ALA A 147 -23.63 8.89 11.77
C ALA A 147 -24.20 10.26 12.21
N ARG A 148 -23.43 11.03 12.99
CA ARG A 148 -23.79 12.38 13.40
C ARG A 148 -23.93 13.31 12.21
N ALA A 149 -23.00 13.27 11.24
CA ALA A 149 -23.08 14.05 10.02
C ALA A 149 -24.32 13.70 9.19
N ILE A 150 -24.69 12.43 9.09
CA ILE A 150 -25.91 11.98 8.43
C ILE A 150 -27.15 12.52 9.16
N GLU A 151 -27.19 12.47 10.48
CA GLU A 151 -28.32 13.03 11.27
C GLU A 151 -28.44 14.54 11.09
N GLU A 152 -27.34 15.28 11.09
CA GLU A 152 -27.33 16.73 10.86
C GLU A 152 -27.76 17.06 9.42
N MET A 153 -27.33 16.28 8.43
CA MET A 153 -27.79 16.40 7.03
C MET A 153 -29.31 16.19 6.93
N LYS A 154 -29.86 15.20 7.62
CA LYS A 154 -31.31 14.95 7.66
C LYS A 154 -32.07 16.15 8.23
N ARG A 155 -31.55 16.80 9.25
CA ARG A 155 -32.16 17.99 9.86
C ARG A 155 -32.14 19.19 8.91
N GLU A 156 -31.05 19.40 8.18
CA GLU A 156 -30.89 20.51 7.21
C GLU A 156 -31.82 20.37 6.00
N VAL A 157 -31.99 19.16 5.48
CA VAL A 157 -32.93 18.89 4.36
C VAL A 157 -34.38 19.18 4.75
N GLY A 158 -34.72 19.13 6.05
CA GLY A 158 -36.03 19.52 6.57
C GLY A 158 -36.28 21.02 6.65
N THR A 159 -35.27 21.88 6.47
CA THR A 159 -35.33 23.32 6.67
C THR A 159 -34.82 24.16 5.47
N SER A 160 -35.10 23.74 4.27
CA SER A 160 -34.87 24.41 2.96
C SER A 160 -34.15 25.76 2.89
N THR A 161 -33.15 25.84 2.12
CA THR A 161 -32.76 26.67 0.94
C THR A 161 -31.23 26.67 0.77
N PRO A 162 -30.73 26.55 -0.45
CA PRO A 162 -29.29 26.46 -0.66
C PRO A 162 -28.67 27.85 -0.77
N ASP A 163 -27.97 28.27 0.25
CA ASP A 163 -27.01 29.34 0.10
C ASP A 163 -25.68 28.76 -0.37
N ILE A 164 -25.32 29.09 -1.60
CA ILE A 164 -24.06 28.73 -2.21
C ILE A 164 -22.95 29.54 -1.53
N VAL A 165 -22.19 28.91 -0.67
CA VAL A 165 -20.97 29.50 -0.09
C VAL A 165 -19.76 29.02 -0.90
N PRO A 166 -18.89 29.92 -1.42
CA PRO A 166 -17.67 29.53 -2.10
C PRO A 166 -16.71 28.84 -1.13
N VAL A 167 -16.31 27.63 -1.45
CA VAL A 167 -15.44 26.82 -0.59
C VAL A 167 -13.98 27.04 -0.99
N GLN A 168 -13.20 27.64 -0.10
CA GLN A 168 -11.75 27.55 -0.14
C GLN A 168 -11.34 26.17 0.39
N MET A 169 -10.66 25.41 -0.46
CA MET A 169 -10.13 24.10 -0.10
C MET A 169 -8.88 24.26 0.77
N ASN A 170 -9.05 24.32 2.07
CA ASN A 170 -7.94 24.20 3.00
C ASN A 170 -8.33 23.31 4.18
N GLN A 171 -7.62 22.18 4.26
CA GLN A 171 -7.51 21.25 5.39
C GLN A 171 -8.70 20.33 5.67
N THR A 172 -8.35 19.13 6.10
CA THR A 172 -9.21 18.09 6.64
C THR A 172 -10.07 18.61 7.80
N ASP A 173 -11.23 19.13 7.47
CA ASP A 173 -12.21 19.63 8.45
C ASP A 173 -13.08 18.51 9.06
N ALA A 174 -12.69 17.25 8.92
CA ALA A 174 -13.43 16.12 9.50
C ALA A 174 -13.61 16.23 11.03
N GLY A 175 -12.81 17.05 11.68
CA GLY A 175 -12.93 17.36 13.11
C GLY A 175 -13.41 18.76 13.43
N ASN A 176 -13.69 19.61 12.44
CA ASN A 176 -14.11 20.98 12.67
C ASN A 176 -15.65 21.06 12.80
N ALA A 177 -16.12 21.42 13.98
CA ALA A 177 -17.55 21.53 14.27
C ALA A 177 -18.28 22.62 13.47
N SER A 178 -17.56 23.52 12.79
CA SER A 178 -18.13 24.60 11.98
C SER A 178 -18.32 24.24 10.50
N ALA A 179 -17.81 23.09 10.03
CA ALA A 179 -17.98 22.65 8.65
C ALA A 179 -19.41 22.14 8.40
N ALA A 180 -19.93 22.35 7.18
CA ALA A 180 -21.25 21.84 6.81
C ALA A 180 -21.31 20.31 6.96
N PRO A 181 -22.44 19.74 7.40
CA PRO A 181 -22.57 18.30 7.63
C PRO A 181 -22.18 17.42 6.44
N THR A 182 -22.52 17.83 5.22
CA THR A 182 -22.16 17.11 4.00
C THR A 182 -20.64 17.08 3.81
N ILE A 183 -19.96 18.19 4.06
CA ILE A 183 -18.49 18.28 3.96
C ILE A 183 -17.85 17.35 4.98
N ARG A 184 -18.32 17.38 6.23
CA ARG A 184 -17.82 16.48 7.28
C ARG A 184 -18.06 15.02 6.95
N PHE A 185 -19.21 14.69 6.39
CA PHE A 185 -19.52 13.34 5.95
C PHE A 185 -18.53 12.86 4.88
N VAL A 186 -18.34 13.63 3.82
CA VAL A 186 -17.41 13.30 2.74
C VAL A 186 -15.97 13.15 3.26
N ASN A 187 -15.54 14.09 4.08
CA ASN A 187 -14.20 14.04 4.69
C ASN A 187 -14.03 12.82 5.59
N SER A 188 -15.05 12.45 6.37
CA SER A 188 -14.99 11.27 7.23
C SER A 188 -14.92 9.96 6.43
N VAL A 189 -15.59 9.89 5.30
CA VAL A 189 -15.52 8.72 4.39
C VAL A 189 -14.13 8.59 3.79
N ILE A 190 -13.54 9.70 3.33
CA ILE A 190 -12.18 9.72 2.76
C ILE A 190 -11.15 9.34 3.83
N GLU A 191 -11.27 9.90 5.04
CA GLU A 191 -10.36 9.56 6.15
C GLU A 191 -10.47 8.06 6.51
N ARG A 192 -11.68 7.53 6.59
CA ARG A 192 -11.89 6.11 6.85
C ARG A 192 -11.27 5.24 5.78
N ALA A 193 -11.43 5.60 4.51
CA ALA A 193 -10.80 4.88 3.40
C ALA A 193 -9.28 4.88 3.50
N PHE A 194 -8.69 6.01 3.87
CA PHE A 194 -7.25 6.11 4.09
C PHE A 194 -6.78 5.20 5.23
N LEU A 195 -7.49 5.20 6.37
CA LEU A 195 -7.16 4.37 7.53
C LEU A 195 -7.32 2.87 7.25
N GLU A 196 -8.33 2.49 6.48
CA GLU A 196 -8.58 1.10 6.08
C GLU A 196 -7.65 0.66 4.91
N ARG A 197 -6.83 1.57 4.40
CA ARG A 197 -5.99 1.36 3.21
C ARG A 197 -6.79 0.96 1.97
N ALA A 198 -7.95 1.54 1.82
CA ALA A 198 -8.75 1.34 0.63
C ALA A 198 -8.09 2.02 -0.58
N SER A 199 -8.13 1.36 -1.72
CA SER A 199 -7.66 1.93 -2.99
C SER A 199 -8.73 2.80 -3.64
N ASP A 200 -10.00 2.45 -3.48
CA ASP A 200 -11.13 3.11 -4.13
C ASP A 200 -12.31 3.21 -3.17
N ILE A 201 -13.09 4.28 -3.33
CA ILE A 201 -14.39 4.48 -2.69
C ILE A 201 -15.45 4.51 -3.78
N HIS A 202 -16.48 3.69 -3.65
CA HIS A 202 -17.64 3.66 -4.52
C HIS A 202 -18.86 4.24 -3.80
N LEU A 203 -19.47 5.27 -4.36
CA LEU A 203 -20.73 5.81 -3.89
C LEU A 203 -21.78 5.49 -4.95
N GLU A 204 -22.66 4.54 -4.63
CA GLU A 204 -23.50 3.84 -5.59
C GLU A 204 -24.99 4.08 -5.28
N PRO A 205 -25.69 4.89 -6.09
CA PRO A 205 -27.13 5.04 -5.96
C PRO A 205 -27.83 3.73 -6.26
N GLN A 206 -28.69 3.31 -5.33
CA GLN A 206 -29.56 2.17 -5.46
C GLN A 206 -31.01 2.60 -5.18
N GLU A 207 -31.95 1.69 -5.33
CA GLU A 207 -33.34 1.99 -5.01
C GLU A 207 -33.49 2.28 -3.51
N GLY A 208 -33.89 3.51 -3.16
CA GLY A 208 -34.13 3.94 -1.79
C GLY A 208 -32.92 4.34 -0.96
N GLU A 209 -31.71 4.03 -1.40
CA GLU A 209 -30.50 4.35 -0.65
C GLU A 209 -29.28 4.50 -1.55
N MET A 210 -28.25 5.16 -1.05
CA MET A 210 -26.92 5.16 -1.70
C MET A 210 -25.98 4.29 -0.87
N VAL A 211 -25.35 3.31 -1.51
CA VAL A 211 -24.40 2.40 -0.87
C VAL A 211 -22.99 2.93 -1.04
N VAL A 212 -22.25 2.99 0.06
CA VAL A 212 -20.82 3.31 0.05
C VAL A 212 -20.03 2.02 0.24
N ARG A 213 -19.22 1.68 -0.77
CA ARG A 213 -18.30 0.55 -0.72
C ARG A 213 -16.87 1.03 -0.85
N MET A 214 -15.96 0.31 -0.25
CA MET A 214 -14.53 0.55 -0.36
C MET A 214 -13.83 -0.70 -0.87
N ARG A 215 -12.87 -0.49 -1.77
CA ARG A 215 -12.00 -1.60 -2.21
C ARG A 215 -10.81 -1.69 -1.25
N ILE A 216 -10.80 -2.75 -0.49
CA ILE A 216 -9.76 -3.04 0.51
C ILE A 216 -9.13 -4.38 0.14
N ASP A 217 -7.80 -4.39 -0.01
CA ASP A 217 -7.04 -5.57 -0.46
C ASP A 217 -7.59 -6.18 -1.76
N GLY A 218 -8.04 -5.32 -2.67
CA GLY A 218 -8.58 -5.69 -3.97
C GLY A 218 -10.05 -6.10 -3.98
N ILE A 219 -10.72 -6.15 -2.83
CA ILE A 219 -12.12 -6.62 -2.72
C ILE A 219 -13.02 -5.50 -2.22
N LEU A 220 -14.15 -5.32 -2.90
CA LEU A 220 -15.16 -4.34 -2.48
C LEU A 220 -15.89 -4.80 -1.21
N ARG A 221 -15.99 -3.85 -0.26
CA ARG A 221 -16.69 -4.05 1.02
C ARG A 221 -17.74 -2.96 1.19
N LYS A 222 -18.96 -3.36 1.56
CA LYS A 222 -20.02 -2.43 1.93
C LYS A 222 -19.67 -1.82 3.30
N ILE A 223 -19.57 -0.50 3.36
CA ILE A 223 -19.17 0.21 4.58
C ILE A 223 -20.36 0.82 5.26
N LEU A 224 -21.20 1.55 4.51
CA LEU A 224 -22.39 2.20 5.05
C LEU A 224 -23.39 2.50 3.93
N THR A 225 -24.57 2.93 4.34
CA THR A 225 -25.60 3.41 3.42
C THR A 225 -26.00 4.84 3.77
N VAL A 226 -26.37 5.59 2.76
CA VAL A 226 -26.89 6.96 2.90
C VAL A 226 -28.32 6.98 2.37
N PRO A 227 -29.28 7.59 3.09
CA PRO A 227 -30.64 7.72 2.58
C PRO A 227 -30.69 8.44 1.24
N ALA A 228 -31.59 8.03 0.35
CA ALA A 228 -31.69 8.57 -1.01
C ALA A 228 -31.89 10.08 -1.07
N ASN A 229 -32.56 10.66 -0.07
CA ASN A 229 -32.81 12.11 0.01
C ASN A 229 -31.54 12.95 0.29
N LEU A 230 -30.45 12.34 0.75
CA LEU A 230 -29.16 13.00 1.00
C LEU A 230 -28.16 12.82 -0.14
N GLN A 231 -28.47 11.94 -1.07
CA GLN A 231 -27.59 11.54 -2.18
C GLN A 231 -27.13 12.72 -3.02
N SER A 232 -28.05 13.62 -3.40
CA SER A 232 -27.72 14.77 -4.25
C SER A 232 -26.71 15.72 -3.61
N ASN A 233 -26.79 15.92 -2.28
CA ASN A 233 -25.86 16.78 -1.56
C ASN A 233 -24.45 16.19 -1.55
N VAL A 234 -24.32 14.88 -1.33
CA VAL A 234 -23.05 14.17 -1.32
C VAL A 234 -22.41 14.20 -2.72
N ILE A 235 -23.18 13.88 -3.75
CA ILE A 235 -22.72 13.90 -5.14
C ILE A 235 -22.24 15.30 -5.55
N SER A 236 -23.02 16.34 -5.21
CA SER A 236 -22.65 17.72 -5.51
C SER A 236 -21.34 18.11 -4.83
N ARG A 237 -21.14 17.74 -3.57
CA ARG A 237 -19.89 18.02 -2.87
C ARG A 237 -18.69 17.37 -3.53
N LEU A 238 -18.83 16.11 -3.94
CA LEU A 238 -17.77 15.37 -4.64
C LEU A 238 -17.45 15.98 -6.00
N LYS A 239 -18.46 16.42 -6.73
CA LYS A 239 -18.28 17.13 -8.01
C LYS A 239 -17.54 18.46 -7.82
N ILE A 240 -17.90 19.22 -6.79
CA ILE A 240 -17.21 20.47 -6.46
C ILE A 240 -15.73 20.19 -6.15
N MET A 241 -15.45 19.19 -5.34
CA MET A 241 -14.07 18.81 -5.01
C MET A 241 -13.25 18.46 -6.27
N GLY A 242 -13.87 17.76 -7.22
CA GLY A 242 -13.23 17.36 -8.46
C GLY A 242 -13.19 18.42 -9.56
N GLY A 243 -13.79 19.59 -9.33
CA GLY A 243 -13.89 20.63 -10.37
C GLY A 243 -14.85 20.29 -11.49
N MET A 244 -15.83 19.43 -11.24
CA MET A 244 -16.84 19.01 -12.23
C MET A 244 -18.03 19.96 -12.29
N ASN A 245 -18.75 19.91 -13.39
CA ASN A 245 -19.99 20.67 -13.57
C ASN A 245 -21.13 20.01 -12.80
N ILE A 246 -21.62 20.68 -11.75
CA ILE A 246 -22.72 20.20 -10.90
C ILE A 246 -24.04 20.10 -11.67
N SER A 247 -24.25 20.97 -12.65
CA SER A 247 -25.49 21.04 -13.42
C SER A 247 -25.61 19.91 -14.45
N GLU A 248 -24.49 19.34 -14.86
CA GLU A 248 -24.49 18.22 -15.82
C GLU A 248 -24.62 16.89 -15.07
N ARG A 249 -25.70 16.15 -15.32
CA ARG A 249 -26.02 14.88 -14.66
C ARG A 249 -26.21 13.71 -15.61
N LYS A 250 -26.12 13.95 -16.90
CA LYS A 250 -26.50 12.98 -17.94
C LYS A 250 -25.30 12.34 -18.63
N ILE A 251 -24.12 12.90 -18.46
CA ILE A 251 -22.89 12.41 -19.07
C ILE A 251 -21.83 12.12 -18.01
N PRO A 252 -20.90 11.18 -18.26
CA PRO A 252 -19.76 10.96 -17.38
C PRO A 252 -18.87 12.18 -17.27
N GLN A 253 -18.28 12.38 -16.10
CA GLN A 253 -17.29 13.41 -15.86
C GLN A 253 -16.12 12.84 -15.06
N ASP A 254 -14.93 13.37 -15.31
CA ASP A 254 -13.73 13.05 -14.56
C ASP A 254 -13.20 14.33 -13.89
N GLY A 255 -12.68 14.18 -12.70
CA GLY A 255 -12.11 15.27 -11.96
C GLY A 255 -10.97 14.81 -11.07
N ARG A 256 -10.32 15.77 -10.43
CA ARG A 256 -9.17 15.51 -9.59
C ARG A 256 -9.15 16.48 -8.43
N ALA A 257 -8.77 16.02 -7.26
CA ALA A 257 -8.59 16.83 -6.07
C ALA A 257 -7.38 16.40 -5.27
N MET A 258 -6.69 17.36 -4.67
CA MET A 258 -5.64 17.07 -3.70
C MET A 258 -6.22 17.29 -2.31
N VAL A 259 -6.13 16.31 -1.44
CA VAL A 259 -6.60 16.40 -0.06
C VAL A 259 -5.50 15.98 0.90
N GLN A 260 -5.50 16.59 2.08
CA GLN A 260 -4.62 16.19 3.16
C GLN A 260 -5.38 15.34 4.16
N VAL A 261 -4.86 14.13 4.41
CA VAL A 261 -5.39 13.21 5.42
C VAL A 261 -4.24 12.86 6.35
N ARG A 262 -4.32 13.27 7.60
CA ARG A 262 -3.31 12.97 8.64
C ARG A 262 -1.86 13.18 8.18
N HIS A 263 -1.56 14.36 7.64
CA HIS A 263 -0.24 14.75 7.12
C HIS A 263 0.18 14.06 5.82
N HIS A 264 -0.67 13.20 5.23
CA HIS A 264 -0.46 12.62 3.92
C HIS A 264 -1.19 13.44 2.86
N GLU A 265 -0.53 13.74 1.78
CA GLU A 265 -1.12 14.39 0.62
C GLU A 265 -1.65 13.31 -0.33
N ILE A 266 -2.98 13.25 -0.47
CA ILE A 266 -3.65 12.25 -1.27
C ILE A 266 -4.18 12.87 -2.55
N ASP A 267 -3.79 12.32 -3.69
CA ASP A 267 -4.35 12.65 -4.99
C ASP A 267 -5.62 11.82 -5.19
N LEU A 268 -6.76 12.49 -5.20
CA LEU A 268 -8.04 11.86 -5.48
C LEU A 268 -8.36 12.00 -6.96
N ARG A 269 -8.56 10.88 -7.63
CA ARG A 269 -9.16 10.84 -8.96
C ARG A 269 -10.63 10.50 -8.82
N ILE A 270 -11.48 11.37 -9.35
CA ILE A 270 -12.93 11.31 -9.15
C ILE A 270 -13.59 11.08 -10.52
N SER A 271 -14.41 10.05 -10.61
CA SER A 271 -15.16 9.75 -11.82
C SER A 271 -16.64 9.63 -11.50
N SER A 272 -17.48 10.31 -12.28
CA SER A 272 -18.93 10.21 -12.19
C SER A 272 -19.52 9.50 -13.40
N MET A 273 -20.54 8.67 -13.17
CA MET A 273 -21.25 7.93 -14.20
C MET A 273 -22.74 7.96 -13.92
N PRO A 274 -23.57 8.47 -14.84
CA PRO A 274 -25.01 8.41 -14.70
C PRO A 274 -25.53 6.98 -14.64
N THR A 275 -26.35 6.68 -13.65
CA THR A 275 -27.06 5.40 -13.52
C THR A 275 -28.56 5.64 -13.40
N ILE A 276 -29.36 4.57 -13.42
CA ILE A 276 -30.83 4.69 -13.37
C ILE A 276 -31.35 5.31 -12.07
N TYR A 277 -30.59 5.21 -10.97
CA TYR A 277 -30.97 5.78 -9.67
C TYR A 277 -30.20 7.05 -9.29
N GLY A 278 -29.38 7.56 -10.19
CA GLY A 278 -28.58 8.76 -10.00
C GLY A 278 -27.12 8.56 -10.43
N GLU A 279 -26.30 9.55 -10.16
CA GLU A 279 -24.88 9.47 -10.53
C GLU A 279 -24.09 8.62 -9.53
N LYS A 280 -23.40 7.61 -10.04
CA LYS A 280 -22.40 6.86 -9.30
C LYS A 280 -21.08 7.62 -9.32
N ILE A 281 -20.38 7.66 -8.19
CA ILE A 281 -19.03 8.23 -8.10
C ILE A 281 -18.06 7.18 -7.59
N VAL A 282 -16.88 7.17 -8.21
CA VAL A 282 -15.72 6.41 -7.74
C VAL A 282 -14.59 7.39 -7.43
N LEU A 283 -14.03 7.28 -6.24
CA LEU A 283 -12.84 8.01 -5.82
C LEU A 283 -11.68 7.03 -5.75
N ARG A 284 -10.61 7.29 -6.50
CA ARG A 284 -9.36 6.54 -6.37
C ARG A 284 -8.39 7.35 -5.51
N LEU A 285 -7.87 6.73 -4.45
CA LEU A 285 -6.93 7.33 -3.53
C LEU A 285 -5.51 6.98 -3.93
N LEU A 286 -4.71 7.98 -4.27
CA LEU A 286 -3.31 7.80 -4.63
C LEU A 286 -2.44 8.57 -3.64
N ASP A 287 -1.75 7.85 -2.76
CA ASP A 287 -0.71 8.43 -1.92
C ASP A 287 0.59 8.48 -2.72
N LYS A 288 0.94 9.66 -3.22
CA LYS A 288 2.12 9.86 -4.08
C LYS A 288 3.43 10.00 -3.31
N SER A 289 3.40 9.98 -1.98
CA SER A 289 4.61 10.16 -1.18
C SER A 289 5.64 9.06 -1.37
N GLY A 290 5.20 7.81 -1.58
CA GLY A 290 6.06 6.65 -1.85
C GLY A 290 7.12 6.37 -0.77
N HIS A 291 7.14 7.11 0.32
CA HIS A 291 8.21 7.06 1.33
C HIS A 291 8.31 5.72 2.07
N THR A 292 7.25 4.94 2.08
CA THR A 292 7.20 3.64 2.74
C THR A 292 7.55 2.48 1.81
N ILE A 293 7.80 2.75 0.53
CA ILE A 293 8.10 1.72 -0.46
C ILE A 293 9.60 1.41 -0.42
N THR A 294 9.93 0.23 0.07
CA THR A 294 11.30 -0.29 0.10
C THR A 294 11.32 -1.70 -0.49
N LYS A 295 12.49 -2.20 -0.87
CA LYS A 295 12.64 -3.58 -1.34
C LYS A 295 12.12 -4.59 -0.31
N GLN A 296 12.33 -4.34 0.97
CA GLN A 296 11.81 -5.19 2.04
C GLN A 296 10.29 -5.09 2.17
N SER A 297 9.73 -3.88 2.09
CA SER A 297 8.29 -3.67 2.25
C SER A 297 7.45 -4.28 1.12
N ILE A 298 8.01 -4.43 -0.07
CA ILE A 298 7.33 -5.09 -1.19
C ILE A 298 7.39 -6.62 -1.13
N GLY A 299 8.21 -7.18 -0.23
CA GLY A 299 8.29 -8.62 0.01
C GLY A 299 9.56 -9.31 -0.49
N LEU A 300 10.57 -8.55 -0.92
CA LEU A 300 11.87 -9.11 -1.29
C LEU A 300 12.62 -9.57 -0.04
N GLU A 301 13.04 -10.82 -0.04
CA GLU A 301 13.76 -11.44 1.07
C GLU A 301 14.65 -12.58 0.57
N GLY A 302 15.62 -12.99 1.38
CA GLY A 302 16.46 -14.15 1.10
C GLY A 302 17.19 -14.09 -0.25
N THR A 303 17.12 -15.16 -1.03
CA THR A 303 17.78 -15.27 -2.34
C THR A 303 17.20 -14.30 -3.37
N ASP A 304 15.90 -14.00 -3.32
CA ASP A 304 15.28 -13.01 -4.22
C ASP A 304 15.85 -11.61 -3.97
N LEU A 305 16.03 -11.24 -2.71
CA LEU A 305 16.66 -9.98 -2.35
C LEU A 305 18.10 -9.89 -2.84
N GLN A 306 18.86 -10.97 -2.71
CA GLN A 306 20.23 -11.05 -3.22
C GLN A 306 20.30 -10.87 -4.74
N LYS A 307 19.40 -11.51 -5.46
CA LYS A 307 19.30 -11.38 -6.93
C LYS A 307 18.91 -9.96 -7.34
N TYR A 308 17.95 -9.37 -6.66
CA TYR A 308 17.53 -7.99 -6.86
C TYR A 308 18.71 -7.03 -6.64
N ASP A 309 19.42 -7.16 -5.55
CA ASP A 309 20.58 -6.31 -5.25
C ASP A 309 21.68 -6.48 -6.30
N ALA A 310 21.93 -7.70 -6.76
CA ALA A 310 22.91 -7.99 -7.82
C ALA A 310 22.51 -7.31 -9.14
N LEU A 311 21.23 -7.31 -9.49
CA LEU A 311 20.74 -6.63 -10.69
C LEU A 311 20.97 -5.12 -10.63
N LEU A 312 20.69 -4.49 -9.50
CA LEU A 312 20.85 -3.04 -9.34
C LEU A 312 22.32 -2.58 -9.29
N LYS A 313 23.26 -3.49 -9.13
CA LYS A 313 24.71 -3.18 -9.23
C LYS A 313 25.23 -3.06 -10.66
N ASN A 314 24.45 -3.45 -11.66
CA ASN A 314 24.84 -3.29 -13.05
C ASN A 314 24.92 -1.80 -13.41
N SER A 315 25.98 -1.41 -14.10
CA SER A 315 26.15 -0.06 -14.62
C SER A 315 25.49 0.14 -15.99
N SER A 316 25.21 -0.95 -16.68
CA SER A 316 24.55 -0.96 -17.98
C SER A 316 23.77 -2.25 -18.17
N GLY A 317 22.84 -2.24 -19.10
CA GLY A 317 21.99 -3.36 -19.42
C GLY A 317 20.52 -3.07 -19.19
N VAL A 318 19.68 -4.06 -19.44
CA VAL A 318 18.23 -3.98 -19.23
C VAL A 318 17.81 -4.87 -18.08
N ILE A 319 17.00 -4.32 -17.19
CA ILE A 319 16.29 -5.07 -16.16
C ILE A 319 14.81 -4.90 -16.44
N LEU A 320 14.09 -6.01 -16.57
CA LEU A 320 12.65 -6.03 -16.83
C LEU A 320 11.87 -6.47 -15.59
N ILE A 321 10.75 -5.80 -15.35
CA ILE A 321 9.73 -6.23 -14.41
C ILE A 321 8.52 -6.66 -15.22
N VAL A 322 8.08 -7.88 -15.02
CA VAL A 322 6.98 -8.46 -15.80
C VAL A 322 5.84 -8.93 -14.89
N GLY A 323 4.67 -8.97 -15.44
CA GLY A 323 3.46 -9.39 -14.76
C GLY A 323 2.22 -8.74 -15.37
N PRO A 324 1.02 -9.26 -15.06
CA PRO A 324 -0.22 -8.66 -15.53
C PRO A 324 -0.48 -7.32 -14.83
N THR A 325 -1.47 -6.60 -15.33
CA THR A 325 -1.97 -5.39 -14.68
C THR A 325 -2.36 -5.69 -13.23
N GLY A 326 -1.96 -4.82 -12.31
CA GLY A 326 -2.24 -5.00 -10.88
C GLY A 326 -1.30 -5.95 -10.15
N SER A 327 -0.18 -6.36 -10.75
CA SER A 327 0.82 -7.23 -10.10
C SER A 327 1.82 -6.49 -9.22
N GLY A 328 1.74 -5.15 -9.14
CA GLY A 328 2.63 -4.33 -8.32
C GLY A 328 3.90 -3.86 -9.03
N LYS A 329 3.94 -3.88 -10.36
CA LYS A 329 5.12 -3.47 -11.14
C LYS A 329 5.57 -2.03 -10.85
N SER A 330 4.63 -1.09 -10.78
CA SER A 330 4.92 0.32 -10.49
C SER A 330 5.53 0.52 -9.11
N THR A 331 5.06 -0.23 -8.12
CA THR A 331 5.59 -0.18 -6.76
C THR A 331 7.02 -0.71 -6.69
N THR A 332 7.30 -1.81 -7.36
CA THR A 332 8.66 -2.37 -7.46
C THR A 332 9.59 -1.42 -8.22
N MET A 333 9.12 -0.83 -9.32
CA MET A 333 9.88 0.19 -10.05
C MET A 333 10.21 1.38 -9.15
N CYS A 334 9.25 1.85 -8.38
CA CYS A 334 9.47 2.94 -7.42
C CYS A 334 10.58 2.58 -6.41
N ALA A 335 10.56 1.38 -5.85
CA ALA A 335 11.60 0.91 -4.94
C ALA A 335 12.99 0.90 -5.61
N MET A 336 13.09 0.43 -6.84
CA MET A 336 14.34 0.41 -7.60
C MET A 336 14.85 1.83 -7.88
N LEU A 337 13.99 2.73 -8.30
CA LEU A 337 14.35 4.11 -8.62
C LEU A 337 14.80 4.89 -7.38
N GLN A 338 14.12 4.70 -6.25
CA GLN A 338 14.51 5.32 -4.98
C GLN A 338 15.91 4.86 -4.54
N GLU A 339 16.21 3.59 -4.70
CA GLU A 339 17.50 3.01 -4.32
C GLU A 339 18.63 3.49 -5.24
N LEU A 340 18.35 3.67 -6.53
CA LEU A 340 19.32 4.13 -7.53
C LEU A 340 19.51 5.65 -7.53
N ALA A 341 18.54 6.42 -7.02
CA ALA A 341 18.59 7.87 -7.01
C ALA A 341 19.61 8.38 -6.00
N ASN A 342 20.56 9.21 -6.47
CA ASN A 342 21.54 9.90 -5.64
C ASN A 342 22.02 11.17 -6.34
N GLU A 343 22.87 11.96 -5.69
CA GLU A 343 23.38 13.23 -6.22
C GLU A 343 24.37 13.04 -7.37
N GLU A 344 24.92 11.86 -7.55
CA GLU A 344 25.96 11.55 -8.56
C GLU A 344 25.37 10.93 -9.83
N THR A 345 24.10 10.55 -9.83
CA THR A 345 23.43 9.84 -10.93
C THR A 345 22.32 10.68 -11.54
N ASN A 346 22.32 10.81 -12.87
CA ASN A 346 21.18 11.36 -13.59
C ASN A 346 20.22 10.24 -13.95
N LEU A 347 19.11 10.19 -13.25
CA LEU A 347 18.05 9.21 -13.41
C LEU A 347 16.83 9.88 -14.04
N MET A 348 16.39 9.37 -15.19
CA MET A 348 15.23 9.90 -15.92
C MET A 348 14.21 8.81 -16.18
N THR A 349 12.94 9.17 -16.14
CA THR A 349 11.84 8.25 -16.39
C THR A 349 10.89 8.73 -17.47
N LEU A 350 10.23 7.77 -18.12
CA LEU A 350 9.06 7.99 -18.98
C LEU A 350 7.93 7.14 -18.43
N GLU A 351 6.87 7.78 -17.97
CA GLU A 351 5.76 7.10 -17.27
C GLU A 351 4.41 7.51 -17.85
N ASP A 352 3.46 6.61 -17.81
CA ASP A 352 2.10 6.82 -18.32
C ASP A 352 1.04 6.24 -17.38
N PRO A 353 0.57 7.02 -16.38
CA PRO A 353 1.10 8.29 -15.87
C PRO A 353 2.13 8.10 -14.74
N VAL A 354 2.67 9.20 -14.24
CA VAL A 354 3.52 9.21 -13.03
C VAL A 354 2.65 8.84 -11.82
N GLU A 355 2.98 7.72 -11.15
CA GLU A 355 2.24 7.20 -9.98
C GLU A 355 2.81 7.71 -8.66
N TYR A 356 4.13 7.81 -8.55
CA TYR A 356 4.83 8.22 -7.33
C TYR A 356 5.78 9.37 -7.62
N ASN A 357 5.84 10.34 -6.72
CA ASN A 357 6.85 11.40 -6.79
C ASN A 357 8.13 10.91 -6.12
N ILE A 358 9.20 10.80 -6.87
CA ILE A 358 10.47 10.26 -6.39
C ILE A 358 11.51 11.38 -6.36
N PRO A 359 11.95 11.82 -5.17
CA PRO A 359 12.97 12.86 -5.05
C PRO A 359 14.29 12.45 -5.73
N GLY A 360 14.90 13.39 -6.43
CA GLY A 360 16.16 13.15 -7.13
C GLY A 360 16.04 12.48 -8.49
N VAL A 361 14.83 12.21 -8.94
CA VAL A 361 14.52 11.59 -10.23
C VAL A 361 13.83 12.60 -11.15
N ASN A 362 14.27 12.68 -12.39
CA ASN A 362 13.65 13.51 -13.42
C ASN A 362 12.54 12.69 -14.10
N GLN A 363 11.31 12.90 -13.68
CA GLN A 363 10.15 12.12 -14.11
C GLN A 363 9.40 12.82 -15.24
N CYS A 364 9.26 12.14 -16.38
CA CYS A 364 8.57 12.64 -17.56
C CYS A 364 7.29 11.84 -17.79
N GLN A 365 6.21 12.53 -18.07
CA GLN A 365 4.91 11.91 -18.32
C GLN A 365 4.59 11.88 -19.82
N ILE A 366 4.14 10.72 -20.28
CA ILE A 366 3.69 10.54 -21.65
C ILE A 366 2.45 11.39 -21.91
N ASN A 367 2.41 11.96 -23.11
CA ASN A 367 1.24 12.70 -23.62
C ASN A 367 1.16 12.51 -25.14
N GLU A 368 0.43 11.51 -25.57
CA GLU A 368 0.32 11.17 -27.00
C GLU A 368 -0.31 12.28 -27.83
N LYS A 369 -1.20 13.09 -27.24
CA LYS A 369 -1.83 14.22 -27.93
C LYS A 369 -0.83 15.29 -28.37
N THR A 370 0.26 15.47 -27.63
CA THR A 370 1.32 16.43 -27.95
C THR A 370 2.49 15.80 -28.69
N GLY A 371 2.45 14.48 -28.93
CA GLY A 371 3.54 13.75 -29.57
C GLY A 371 4.60 13.21 -28.60
N MET A 372 4.40 13.34 -27.30
CA MET A 372 5.29 12.76 -26.28
C MET A 372 4.95 11.28 -26.09
N THR A 373 5.44 10.44 -26.99
CA THR A 373 5.34 8.99 -26.95
C THR A 373 6.52 8.38 -26.21
N PHE A 374 6.47 7.09 -25.89
CA PHE A 374 7.61 6.39 -25.29
C PHE A 374 8.83 6.45 -26.21
N ALA A 375 8.69 6.19 -27.50
CA ALA A 375 9.78 6.22 -28.45
C ALA A 375 10.39 7.63 -28.60
N ALA A 376 9.55 8.64 -28.79
CA ALA A 376 10.01 10.04 -28.92
C ALA A 376 10.69 10.54 -27.63
N GLY A 377 10.09 10.24 -26.49
CA GLY A 377 10.65 10.60 -25.19
C GLY A 377 11.98 9.91 -24.91
N LEU A 378 12.10 8.63 -25.22
CA LEU A 378 13.34 7.88 -25.02
C LEU A 378 14.47 8.41 -25.90
N ARG A 379 14.20 8.72 -27.15
CA ARG A 379 15.19 9.37 -28.04
C ARG A 379 15.68 10.71 -27.46
N ALA A 380 14.76 11.49 -26.90
CA ALA A 380 15.11 12.77 -26.29
C ALA A 380 15.95 12.57 -25.01
N ILE A 381 15.60 11.62 -24.17
CA ILE A 381 16.34 11.30 -22.94
C ILE A 381 17.78 10.94 -23.23
N LEU A 382 18.06 10.25 -24.32
CA LEU A 382 19.43 9.89 -24.71
C LEU A 382 20.34 11.11 -24.96
N ARG A 383 19.75 12.30 -25.18
CA ARG A 383 20.47 13.57 -25.32
C ARG A 383 20.53 14.38 -24.02
N GLN A 384 20.07 13.81 -22.90
CA GLN A 384 20.02 14.43 -21.58
C GLN A 384 21.12 13.93 -20.63
N ASP A 385 22.13 13.26 -21.14
CA ASP A 385 23.21 12.67 -20.34
C ASP A 385 22.71 11.76 -19.22
N PRO A 386 21.86 10.77 -19.50
CA PRO A 386 21.32 9.89 -18.47
C PRO A 386 22.33 8.82 -18.07
N ASP A 387 22.29 8.43 -16.80
CA ASP A 387 22.98 7.24 -16.28
C ASP A 387 22.02 6.06 -16.19
N VAL A 388 20.82 6.32 -15.69
CA VAL A 388 19.75 5.34 -15.54
C VAL A 388 18.48 5.86 -16.22
N ILE A 389 17.86 5.01 -17.01
CA ILE A 389 16.62 5.34 -17.74
C ILE A 389 15.54 4.32 -17.34
N SER A 390 14.39 4.82 -16.89
CA SER A 390 13.21 3.99 -16.68
C SER A 390 12.19 4.27 -17.77
N VAL A 391 11.86 3.24 -18.56
CA VAL A 391 10.80 3.30 -19.55
C VAL A 391 9.59 2.57 -18.98
N GLY A 392 8.50 3.28 -18.77
CA GLY A 392 7.31 2.76 -18.09
C GLY A 392 6.87 1.38 -18.58
N GLU A 393 6.85 1.19 -19.89
CA GLU A 393 6.61 -0.11 -20.54
C GLU A 393 7.15 -0.13 -21.97
N ILE A 394 7.47 -1.33 -22.43
CA ILE A 394 7.82 -1.60 -23.83
C ILE A 394 6.59 -2.24 -24.50
N ARG A 395 5.91 -1.49 -25.37
CA ARG A 395 4.71 -1.95 -26.10
C ARG A 395 5.01 -2.41 -27.51
N ASP A 396 6.05 -1.90 -28.11
CA ASP A 396 6.36 -2.07 -29.53
C ASP A 396 7.86 -2.28 -29.78
N GLY A 397 8.18 -2.70 -31.00
CA GLY A 397 9.56 -2.95 -31.42
C GLY A 397 10.42 -1.70 -31.52
N GLU A 398 9.85 -0.55 -31.83
CA GLU A 398 10.58 0.71 -31.91
C GLU A 398 11.14 1.12 -30.54
N THR A 399 10.29 1.16 -29.53
CA THR A 399 10.69 1.46 -28.15
C THR A 399 11.67 0.41 -27.63
N GLY A 400 11.39 -0.88 -27.89
CA GLY A 400 12.27 -1.98 -27.50
C GLY A 400 13.67 -1.88 -28.10
N ALA A 401 13.76 -1.57 -29.39
CA ALA A 401 15.05 -1.42 -30.05
C ALA A 401 15.87 -0.25 -29.48
N ILE A 402 15.23 0.89 -29.22
CA ILE A 402 15.91 2.07 -28.67
C ILE A 402 16.39 1.76 -27.23
N ALA A 403 15.57 1.14 -26.41
CA ALA A 403 15.90 0.76 -25.04
C ALA A 403 17.10 -0.21 -24.98
N ILE A 404 17.08 -1.23 -25.82
CA ILE A 404 18.17 -2.23 -25.90
C ILE A 404 19.48 -1.57 -26.36
N ARG A 405 19.42 -0.74 -27.37
CA ARG A 405 20.62 -0.01 -27.85
C ARG A 405 21.18 0.94 -26.80
N ALA A 406 20.32 1.63 -26.06
CA ALA A 406 20.72 2.47 -24.94
C ALA A 406 21.48 1.67 -23.88
N ALA A 407 20.98 0.49 -23.56
CA ALA A 407 21.60 -0.42 -22.60
C ALA A 407 22.97 -0.92 -23.07
N ILE A 408 23.10 -1.27 -24.35
CA ILE A 408 24.38 -1.71 -24.94
C ILE A 408 25.42 -0.59 -24.94
N THR A 409 24.98 0.66 -25.14
CA THR A 409 25.87 1.84 -25.18
C THR A 409 26.19 2.42 -23.80
N GLY A 410 25.89 1.74 -22.72
CA GLY A 410 26.39 2.09 -21.40
C GLY A 410 25.36 2.62 -20.41
N HIS A 411 24.07 2.53 -20.69
CA HIS A 411 23.00 2.98 -19.79
C HIS A 411 22.36 1.80 -19.08
N LEU A 412 21.99 1.99 -17.82
CA LEU A 412 21.12 1.05 -17.12
C LEU A 412 19.66 1.40 -17.46
N VAL A 413 18.97 0.47 -18.10
CA VAL A 413 17.58 0.65 -18.55
C VAL A 413 16.65 -0.26 -17.76
N LEU A 414 15.67 0.33 -17.11
CA LEU A 414 14.62 -0.37 -16.38
C LEU A 414 13.31 -0.25 -17.17
N SER A 415 12.59 -1.34 -17.34
CA SER A 415 11.29 -1.30 -18.01
C SER A 415 10.38 -2.42 -17.56
N THR A 416 9.16 -2.42 -18.09
CA THR A 416 8.15 -3.44 -17.80
C THR A 416 7.62 -4.06 -19.09
N LEU A 417 7.18 -5.31 -18.97
CA LEU A 417 6.46 -6.03 -20.01
C LEU A 417 5.24 -6.72 -19.40
N HIS A 418 4.21 -6.90 -20.20
CA HIS A 418 3.05 -7.70 -19.84
C HIS A 418 3.23 -9.14 -20.32
N THR A 419 4.01 -9.92 -19.57
CA THR A 419 4.17 -11.35 -19.79
C THR A 419 3.78 -12.11 -18.52
N ASN A 420 3.47 -13.40 -18.67
CA ASN A 420 2.97 -14.22 -17.58
C ASN A 420 4.07 -14.68 -16.62
N ASP A 421 5.28 -14.92 -17.11
CA ASP A 421 6.43 -15.33 -16.30
C ASP A 421 7.73 -14.65 -16.75
N ALA A 422 8.80 -14.87 -15.98
CA ALA A 422 10.07 -14.22 -16.24
C ALA A 422 10.75 -14.73 -17.52
N VAL A 423 10.72 -16.01 -17.78
CA VAL A 423 11.42 -16.61 -18.94
C VAL A 423 10.75 -16.25 -20.24
N SER A 424 9.41 -16.13 -20.28
CA SER A 424 8.68 -15.74 -21.50
C SER A 424 8.92 -14.30 -21.94
N ALA A 425 9.56 -13.48 -21.12
CA ALA A 425 9.97 -12.12 -21.52
C ALA A 425 10.89 -12.14 -22.76
N ILE A 426 11.75 -13.14 -22.89
CA ILE A 426 12.66 -13.29 -24.03
C ILE A 426 11.86 -13.51 -25.33
N ASP A 427 10.93 -14.45 -25.32
CA ASP A 427 10.07 -14.72 -26.49
C ASP A 427 9.24 -13.49 -26.84
N ARG A 428 8.75 -12.77 -25.85
CA ARG A 428 8.00 -11.52 -26.08
C ARG A 428 8.85 -10.44 -26.75
N LEU A 429 10.08 -10.27 -26.32
CA LEU A 429 11.00 -9.31 -26.95
C LEU A 429 11.30 -9.70 -28.40
N VAL A 430 11.49 -10.98 -28.68
CA VAL A 430 11.66 -11.49 -30.06
C VAL A 430 10.42 -11.22 -30.90
N ASP A 431 9.24 -11.48 -30.36
CA ASP A 431 7.94 -11.29 -31.06
C ASP A 431 7.69 -9.82 -31.44
N ILE A 432 8.11 -8.88 -30.63
CA ILE A 432 7.99 -7.45 -30.96
C ILE A 432 9.10 -6.94 -31.89
N GLY A 433 10.03 -7.80 -32.30
CA GLY A 433 11.03 -7.51 -33.32
C GLY A 433 12.43 -7.21 -32.79
N VAL A 434 12.73 -7.52 -31.54
CA VAL A 434 14.09 -7.36 -31.01
C VAL A 434 14.94 -8.58 -31.36
N GLU A 435 16.08 -8.34 -31.99
CA GLU A 435 17.01 -9.40 -32.39
C GLU A 435 17.56 -10.18 -31.19
N PRO A 436 17.58 -11.53 -31.22
CA PRO A 436 18.07 -12.35 -30.11
C PRO A 436 19.48 -11.99 -29.63
N TYR A 437 20.41 -11.66 -30.52
CA TYR A 437 21.76 -11.29 -30.12
C TYR A 437 21.82 -9.96 -29.36
N LEU A 438 20.88 -9.05 -29.61
CA LEU A 438 20.74 -7.80 -28.86
C LEU A 438 20.17 -8.07 -27.47
N ILE A 439 19.19 -8.97 -27.36
CA ILE A 439 18.63 -9.39 -26.09
C ILE A 439 19.71 -10.02 -25.21
N SER A 440 20.47 -10.96 -25.76
CA SER A 440 21.53 -11.65 -25.00
C SER A 440 22.64 -10.70 -24.54
N SER A 441 22.94 -9.66 -25.31
CA SER A 441 23.95 -8.67 -24.95
C SER A 441 23.48 -7.70 -23.88
N ALA A 442 22.20 -7.33 -23.88
CA ALA A 442 21.67 -6.25 -23.05
C ALA A 442 20.95 -6.73 -21.79
N LEU A 443 20.16 -7.79 -21.88
CA LEU A 443 19.30 -8.21 -20.78
C LEU A 443 20.10 -8.80 -19.61
N ARG A 444 19.91 -8.25 -18.40
CA ARG A 444 20.59 -8.71 -17.19
C ARG A 444 19.73 -9.64 -16.38
N GLY A 445 18.46 -9.33 -16.28
CA GLY A 445 17.51 -10.13 -15.55
C GLY A 445 16.08 -9.71 -15.76
N VAL A 446 15.17 -10.59 -15.34
CA VAL A 446 13.73 -10.37 -15.42
C VAL A 446 13.11 -10.71 -14.07
N ILE A 447 12.38 -9.75 -13.50
CA ILE A 447 11.65 -9.91 -12.25
C ILE A 447 10.18 -10.09 -12.60
N SER A 448 9.67 -11.31 -12.43
CA SER A 448 8.23 -11.56 -12.52
C SER A 448 7.61 -11.48 -11.15
N GLN A 449 6.44 -10.87 -11.03
CA GLN A 449 5.78 -10.72 -9.75
C GLN A 449 4.27 -10.82 -9.84
N ARG A 450 3.67 -11.19 -8.72
CA ARG A 450 2.23 -11.21 -8.47
C ARG A 450 1.95 -10.61 -7.11
N LEU A 451 0.77 -10.01 -6.93
CA LEU A 451 0.26 -9.64 -5.62
C LEU A 451 -0.63 -10.74 -5.09
N VAL A 452 -0.36 -11.17 -3.88
CA VAL A 452 -1.15 -12.18 -3.16
C VAL A 452 -1.64 -11.60 -1.85
N ARG A 453 -2.84 -12.01 -1.43
CA ARG A 453 -3.39 -11.61 -0.14
C ARG A 453 -2.78 -12.47 0.96
N LYS A 454 -2.46 -11.81 2.07
CA LYS A 454 -1.94 -12.52 3.25
C LYS A 454 -3.08 -13.10 4.08
N VAL A 455 -2.86 -14.27 4.66
CA VAL A 455 -3.79 -14.84 5.62
C VAL A 455 -3.94 -13.89 6.81
N CYS A 456 -5.17 -13.64 7.21
CA CYS A 456 -5.43 -12.78 8.37
C CYS A 456 -4.78 -13.36 9.62
N PRO A 457 -3.89 -12.64 10.30
CA PRO A 457 -3.18 -13.16 11.47
C PRO A 457 -4.09 -13.41 12.67
N HIS A 458 -5.27 -12.78 12.71
CA HIS A 458 -6.19 -12.86 13.85
C HIS A 458 -7.11 -14.09 13.82
N CYS A 459 -7.44 -14.58 12.61
CA CYS A 459 -8.29 -15.76 12.46
C CYS A 459 -7.60 -16.91 11.75
N LYS A 460 -6.28 -16.84 11.63
CA LYS A 460 -5.46 -17.87 10.99
C LYS A 460 -5.53 -19.18 11.75
N LYS A 461 -5.83 -20.26 11.02
CA LYS A 461 -5.80 -21.64 11.54
C LYS A 461 -5.03 -22.56 10.65
N ALA A 462 -4.24 -23.44 11.28
CA ALA A 462 -3.56 -24.52 10.62
C ALA A 462 -4.56 -25.62 10.25
N TYR A 463 -4.36 -26.26 9.12
CA TYR A 463 -5.11 -27.43 8.70
C TYR A 463 -4.22 -28.39 7.90
N ARG A 464 -4.64 -29.62 7.79
CA ARG A 464 -3.94 -30.60 6.98
C ARG A 464 -4.39 -30.45 5.52
N PRO A 465 -3.44 -30.20 4.58
CA PRO A 465 -3.81 -29.98 3.18
C PRO A 465 -4.33 -31.27 2.51
N GLU A 466 -5.17 -31.05 1.51
CA GLU A 466 -5.66 -32.12 0.64
C GLU A 466 -4.63 -32.47 -0.44
N ALA A 467 -4.76 -33.65 -1.06
CA ALA A 467 -3.85 -34.12 -2.09
C ALA A 467 -3.71 -33.14 -3.27
N GLU A 468 -4.80 -32.50 -3.69
CA GLU A 468 -4.79 -31.49 -4.76
C GLU A 468 -3.97 -30.27 -4.41
N GLU A 469 -4.06 -29.80 -3.18
CA GLU A 469 -3.30 -28.65 -2.69
C GLU A 469 -1.80 -28.96 -2.63
N LEU A 470 -1.44 -30.16 -2.18
CA LEU A 470 -0.06 -30.63 -2.16
C LEU A 470 0.51 -30.74 -3.58
N ALA A 471 -0.24 -31.33 -4.50
CA ALA A 471 0.17 -31.50 -5.90
C ALA A 471 0.36 -30.15 -6.60
N MET A 472 -0.54 -29.21 -6.36
CA MET A 472 -0.46 -27.86 -6.93
C MET A 472 0.84 -27.16 -6.55
N LEU A 473 1.34 -27.37 -5.34
CA LEU A 473 2.61 -26.80 -4.87
C LEU A 473 3.83 -27.69 -5.09
N GLY A 474 3.66 -28.84 -5.76
CA GLY A 474 4.76 -29.77 -6.01
C GLY A 474 5.24 -30.52 -4.78
N LEU A 475 4.38 -30.67 -3.79
CA LEU A 475 4.67 -31.44 -2.58
C LEU A 475 4.21 -32.89 -2.74
N PRO A 476 4.91 -33.87 -2.12
CA PRO A 476 4.49 -35.28 -2.12
C PRO A 476 3.12 -35.44 -1.43
N GLU A 477 2.33 -36.40 -1.87
CA GLU A 477 1.02 -36.72 -1.32
C GLU A 477 1.06 -37.12 0.17
N ASP A 478 2.18 -37.67 0.61
CA ASP A 478 2.47 -38.08 1.98
C ASP A 478 3.21 -37.01 2.81
N ALA A 479 3.37 -35.78 2.28
CA ALA A 479 4.05 -34.72 3.00
C ALA A 479 3.37 -34.41 4.33
N ASN A 480 4.15 -34.40 5.41
CA ASN A 480 3.67 -34.07 6.75
C ASN A 480 3.86 -32.57 6.99
N VAL A 481 2.99 -31.77 6.39
CA VAL A 481 3.02 -30.32 6.47
C VAL A 481 1.65 -29.77 6.83
N GLN A 482 1.64 -28.56 7.39
CA GLN A 482 0.42 -27.81 7.65
C GLN A 482 0.31 -26.65 6.68
N PHE A 483 -0.90 -26.42 6.20
CA PHE A 483 -1.27 -25.20 5.51
C PHE A 483 -2.11 -24.35 6.44
N TYR A 484 -2.36 -23.11 6.06
CA TYR A 484 -3.05 -22.13 6.89
C TYR A 484 -4.13 -21.43 6.08
N ARG A 485 -5.21 -21.12 6.76
CA ARG A 485 -6.28 -20.29 6.20
C ARG A 485 -6.91 -19.43 7.29
N GLY A 486 -7.47 -18.31 6.91
CA GLY A 486 -8.26 -17.48 7.79
C GLY A 486 -9.70 -17.95 7.81
N GLU A 487 -10.26 -18.14 9.00
CA GLU A 487 -11.67 -18.54 9.14
C GLU A 487 -12.65 -17.41 8.91
N GLY A 488 -12.18 -16.18 8.98
CA GLY A 488 -12.98 -14.98 8.94
C GLY A 488 -13.20 -14.40 10.34
N CYS A 489 -12.96 -13.10 10.49
CA CYS A 489 -13.17 -12.35 11.72
C CYS A 489 -13.51 -10.89 11.35
N GLN A 490 -13.88 -10.08 12.35
CA GLN A 490 -14.20 -8.67 12.10
C GLN A 490 -13.03 -7.90 11.49
N GLU A 491 -11.80 -8.20 11.89
CA GLU A 491 -10.59 -7.53 11.39
C GLU A 491 -10.37 -7.70 9.89
N CYS A 492 -10.75 -8.83 9.35
CA CYS A 492 -10.60 -9.12 7.92
C CYS A 492 -11.93 -9.03 7.15
N TYR A 493 -12.97 -8.42 7.73
CA TYR A 493 -14.31 -8.37 7.15
C TYR A 493 -14.83 -9.76 6.76
N HIS A 494 -14.54 -10.77 7.60
CA HIS A 494 -14.90 -12.17 7.42
C HIS A 494 -14.37 -12.83 6.15
N THR A 495 -13.30 -12.28 5.58
CA THR A 495 -12.68 -12.83 4.36
C THR A 495 -11.61 -13.87 4.61
N GLY A 496 -11.00 -13.84 5.79
CA GLY A 496 -9.82 -14.62 6.11
C GLY A 496 -8.50 -14.02 5.60
N TYR A 497 -8.53 -12.85 4.95
CA TYR A 497 -7.36 -12.20 4.40
C TYR A 497 -7.20 -10.77 4.90
N LYS A 498 -5.97 -10.38 5.17
CA LYS A 498 -5.63 -9.01 5.56
C LYS A 498 -4.25 -8.63 5.05
N GLY A 499 -4.21 -7.56 4.25
CA GLY A 499 -3.00 -7.10 3.62
C GLY A 499 -2.60 -7.93 2.39
N ARG A 500 -1.63 -7.41 1.65
CA ARG A 500 -1.08 -8.06 0.45
C ARG A 500 0.44 -8.04 0.51
N ARG A 501 1.05 -8.90 -0.26
CA ARG A 501 2.49 -8.87 -0.53
C ARG A 501 2.75 -9.30 -1.95
N ALA A 502 3.93 -8.94 -2.47
CA ALA A 502 4.38 -9.48 -3.74
C ALA A 502 5.02 -10.86 -3.53
N VAL A 503 4.88 -11.72 -4.52
CA VAL A 503 5.66 -12.94 -4.69
C VAL A 503 6.41 -12.83 -6.01
N PHE A 504 7.65 -13.28 -6.03
CA PHE A 504 8.60 -13.03 -7.10
C PHE A 504 9.09 -14.31 -7.76
N GLU A 505 9.57 -14.13 -8.97
CA GLU A 505 10.32 -15.10 -9.74
C GLU A 505 11.39 -14.32 -10.50
N ILE A 506 12.66 -14.47 -10.14
CA ILE A 506 13.75 -13.67 -10.69
C ILE A 506 14.65 -14.51 -11.58
N PHE A 507 14.63 -14.21 -12.87
CA PHE A 507 15.41 -14.88 -13.89
C PHE A 507 16.66 -14.07 -14.19
N MET A 508 17.84 -14.63 -13.81
CA MET A 508 19.14 -14.02 -14.05
C MET A 508 19.74 -14.61 -15.33
N LEU A 509 20.23 -13.76 -16.22
CA LEU A 509 20.90 -14.24 -17.43
C LEU A 509 22.40 -14.45 -17.17
N ASN A 510 22.80 -15.70 -17.13
CA ASN A 510 24.20 -16.11 -17.07
C ASN A 510 24.76 -16.37 -18.48
N GLY A 511 26.05 -16.72 -18.59
CA GLY A 511 26.70 -16.96 -19.87
C GLY A 511 26.08 -18.08 -20.69
N ARG A 512 25.63 -19.17 -20.02
CA ARG A 512 24.94 -20.30 -20.67
C ARG A 512 23.61 -19.86 -21.29
N ILE A 513 22.79 -19.17 -20.50
CA ILE A 513 21.49 -18.66 -20.94
C ILE A 513 21.65 -17.69 -22.11
N ARG A 514 22.63 -16.79 -22.05
CA ARG A 514 22.91 -15.83 -23.12
C ARG A 514 23.25 -16.52 -24.44
N ARG A 515 24.09 -17.54 -24.39
CA ARG A 515 24.43 -18.34 -25.59
C ARG A 515 23.17 -19.01 -26.16
N MET A 516 22.34 -19.58 -25.30
CA MET A 516 21.08 -20.22 -25.71
C MET A 516 20.14 -19.22 -26.38
N VAL A 517 20.01 -18.01 -25.82
CA VAL A 517 19.18 -16.94 -26.40
C VAL A 517 19.72 -16.54 -27.79
N THR A 518 21.03 -16.37 -27.94
CA THR A 518 21.67 -16.04 -29.21
C THR A 518 21.40 -17.10 -30.26
N GLU A 519 21.40 -18.37 -29.87
CA GLU A 519 21.14 -19.54 -30.72
C GLU A 519 19.65 -19.75 -31.04
N GLY A 520 18.77 -18.92 -30.50
CA GLY A 520 17.33 -18.98 -30.74
C GLY A 520 16.58 -20.01 -29.91
N ALA A 521 17.14 -20.42 -28.76
CA ALA A 521 16.46 -21.34 -27.84
C ALA A 521 15.09 -20.80 -27.42
N LYS A 522 14.11 -21.70 -27.32
CA LYS A 522 12.73 -21.38 -26.98
C LYS A 522 12.49 -21.56 -25.47
N TYR A 523 11.31 -21.15 -25.04
CA TYR A 523 10.87 -21.12 -23.65
C TYR A 523 11.23 -22.39 -22.84
N ASP A 524 10.86 -23.57 -23.33
CA ASP A 524 11.06 -24.81 -22.57
C ASP A 524 12.54 -25.12 -22.30
N ALA A 525 13.39 -24.89 -23.28
CA ALA A 525 14.83 -25.11 -23.14
C ALA A 525 15.46 -24.08 -22.19
N LEU A 526 15.03 -22.82 -22.30
CA LEU A 526 15.49 -21.75 -21.43
C LEU A 526 15.05 -21.96 -19.98
N LEU A 527 13.81 -22.40 -19.76
CA LEU A 527 13.30 -22.71 -18.43
C LEU A 527 14.08 -23.84 -17.76
N ARG A 528 14.34 -24.93 -18.49
CA ARG A 528 15.15 -26.06 -17.98
C ARG A 528 16.56 -25.61 -17.60
N ALA A 529 17.21 -24.83 -18.44
CA ALA A 529 18.53 -24.30 -18.14
C ALA A 529 18.53 -23.35 -16.95
N ALA A 530 17.49 -22.54 -16.81
CA ALA A 530 17.32 -21.61 -15.69
C ALA A 530 17.17 -22.37 -14.36
N VAL A 531 16.32 -23.40 -14.32
CA VAL A 531 16.11 -24.23 -13.12
C VAL A 531 17.40 -24.93 -12.69
N GLU A 532 18.22 -25.38 -13.63
CA GLU A 532 19.53 -25.98 -13.35
C GLU A 532 20.55 -24.98 -12.76
N THR A 533 20.30 -23.67 -12.88
CA THR A 533 21.22 -22.62 -12.45
C THR A 533 20.64 -21.70 -11.37
N ASN A 534 19.97 -22.28 -10.40
CA ASN A 534 19.41 -21.59 -9.22
C ASN A 534 18.22 -20.64 -9.49
N PHE A 535 17.50 -20.86 -10.56
CA PHE A 535 16.23 -20.16 -10.79
C PHE A 535 15.16 -20.76 -9.90
N VAL A 536 14.57 -19.93 -9.03
CA VAL A 536 13.47 -20.29 -8.14
C VAL A 536 12.17 -19.84 -8.79
N THR A 537 11.32 -20.79 -9.12
CA THR A 537 10.05 -20.52 -9.80
C THR A 537 9.04 -19.84 -8.88
N MET A 538 8.03 -19.19 -9.48
CA MET A 538 6.87 -18.64 -8.77
C MET A 538 6.21 -19.70 -7.87
N ARG A 539 6.05 -20.92 -8.39
CA ARG A 539 5.48 -22.05 -7.65
C ARG A 539 6.27 -22.37 -6.38
N GLU A 540 7.59 -22.42 -6.47
CA GLU A 540 8.46 -22.70 -5.33
C GLU A 540 8.40 -21.58 -4.29
N ASN A 541 8.40 -20.33 -4.70
CA ASN A 541 8.25 -19.20 -3.79
C ASN A 541 6.88 -19.17 -3.13
N CYS A 542 5.81 -19.44 -3.87
CA CYS A 542 4.46 -19.60 -3.32
C CYS A 542 4.40 -20.74 -2.29
N ARG A 543 5.02 -21.86 -2.59
CA ARG A 543 5.11 -23.00 -1.66
C ARG A 543 5.74 -22.58 -0.33
N ASN A 544 6.84 -21.88 -0.37
CA ASN A 544 7.51 -21.40 0.83
C ASN A 544 6.62 -20.47 1.66
N LEU A 545 5.88 -19.58 1.01
CA LEU A 545 4.94 -18.68 1.69
C LEU A 545 3.74 -19.43 2.31
N VAL A 546 3.23 -20.43 1.63
CA VAL A 546 2.15 -21.31 2.15
C VAL A 546 2.62 -22.07 3.38
N LEU A 547 3.80 -22.67 3.31
CA LEU A 547 4.37 -23.43 4.44
C LEU A 547 4.67 -22.56 5.65
N ARG A 548 5.05 -21.31 5.45
CA ARG A 548 5.25 -20.33 6.52
C ARG A 548 3.94 -19.76 7.09
N GLY A 549 2.83 -20.04 6.43
CA GLY A 549 1.52 -19.55 6.85
C GLY A 549 1.25 -18.08 6.49
N GLU A 550 1.99 -17.49 5.57
CA GLU A 550 1.75 -16.12 5.12
C GLU A 550 0.61 -16.01 4.12
N ILE A 551 0.49 -16.98 3.22
CA ILE A 551 -0.58 -17.01 2.22
C ILE A 551 -1.31 -18.35 2.26
N SER A 552 -2.52 -18.37 1.72
CA SER A 552 -3.31 -19.60 1.60
C SER A 552 -2.96 -20.35 0.31
N ALA A 553 -3.30 -21.64 0.27
CA ALA A 553 -3.21 -22.45 -0.94
C ALA A 553 -4.02 -21.85 -2.10
N ALA A 554 -5.19 -21.27 -1.81
CA ALA A 554 -6.03 -20.62 -2.83
C ALA A 554 -5.33 -19.42 -3.48
N GLU A 555 -4.66 -18.59 -2.70
CA GLU A 555 -3.89 -17.45 -3.23
C GLU A 555 -2.66 -17.91 -4.02
N ALA A 556 -1.99 -18.94 -3.56
CA ALA A 556 -0.88 -19.56 -4.30
C ALA A 556 -1.37 -20.11 -5.65
N ALA A 557 -2.48 -20.82 -5.67
CA ALA A 557 -3.09 -21.33 -6.90
C ALA A 557 -3.40 -20.22 -7.90
N ARG A 558 -3.97 -19.12 -7.43
CA ARG A 558 -4.27 -17.95 -8.28
C ARG A 558 -3.01 -17.34 -8.88
N ALA A 559 -1.95 -17.20 -8.10
CA ALA A 559 -0.67 -16.67 -8.58
C ALA A 559 0.02 -17.60 -9.59
N ILE A 560 0.00 -18.91 -9.33
CA ILE A 560 0.62 -19.93 -10.19
C ILE A 560 -0.17 -20.09 -11.49
N ASN A 561 -1.49 -20.20 -11.42
CA ASN A 561 -2.34 -20.41 -12.60
C ASN A 561 -2.32 -19.20 -13.55
N SER A 562 -2.13 -18.00 -13.06
CA SER A 562 -1.95 -16.82 -13.89
C SER A 562 -0.65 -16.83 -14.72
N THR A 563 0.28 -17.74 -14.41
CA THR A 563 1.52 -17.97 -15.18
C THR A 563 1.38 -19.08 -16.23
N ALA A 564 0.28 -19.85 -16.20
CA ALA A 564 0.09 -21.04 -17.03
C ALA A 564 -0.62 -20.79 -18.38
N ASP A 565 -1.17 -19.57 -18.63
CA ASP A 565 -1.90 -19.21 -19.87
C ASP A 565 -1.03 -18.44 -20.89
#